data_9e95e047143bd0110f85fc31c7034a96
#
_entry.id   9e95e047143bd0110f85fc31c7034a96
#
_cell.length_a   1.000
_cell.length_b   1.000
_cell.length_c   1.000
_cell.angle_alpha   90.00
_cell.angle_beta   90.00
_cell.angle_gamma   90.00
#
_symmetry.space_group_name_H-M   'P 1'
#
loop_
_entity.id
_entity.type
_entity.pdbx_description
1 polymer ?
#
loop_
_entity_poly.entity_id
_entity_poly.type
_entity_poly.pdbx_seq_one_letter_code
_entity_poly.pdbx_strand_id
1 'polypeptide(L)'
;MYLLGLALDYLFGQRIVVLLIKKFWSRSVMKTIGIEWEIVGLKSKAHIFVSNHISWIDILAINSILDVVFIAKKEVRYWTGLGVLAALGQTIFIERKSLNALSHMRAVEECLKKGKSIFFFPEGTSTDGSIIKQFKSSLFEVCYGETFKEKILASVQPLTIIYKSPIQNDPGFYSFWREEDTIFENIKKIIKKVRHGRVRLVFHNPIEFNTCGDRKHLSYACYKAVKNGLVSPENSF
;
A
#
# COMPACT_ATOMS: atom_id res chain seq x y z
N MET A 1 4.77 20.78 -9.43
CA MET A 1 6.00 20.02 -9.06
C MET A 1 6.03 18.61 -9.65
N TYR A 2 5.01 17.78 -9.48
CA TYR A 2 5.01 16.38 -9.98
C TYR A 2 5.08 16.29 -11.51
N LEU A 3 4.30 17.09 -12.24
CA LEU A 3 4.33 17.15 -13.72
C LEU A 3 5.69 17.63 -14.25
N LEU A 4 6.34 18.55 -13.54
CA LEU A 4 7.70 18.99 -13.85
C LEU A 4 8.70 17.84 -13.64
N GLY A 5 8.53 17.04 -12.58
CA GLY A 5 9.34 15.84 -12.33
C GLY A 5 9.18 14.78 -13.41
N LEU A 6 7.96 14.55 -13.91
CA LEU A 6 7.71 13.63 -15.02
C LEU A 6 8.35 14.12 -16.33
N ALA A 7 8.30 15.43 -16.61
CA ALA A 7 8.95 16.03 -17.76
C ALA A 7 10.47 15.91 -17.67
N LEU A 8 11.03 16.13 -16.49
CA LEU A 8 12.47 15.95 -16.24
C LEU A 8 12.89 14.49 -16.34
N ASP A 9 12.07 13.55 -15.86
CA ASP A 9 12.30 12.10 -15.98
C ASP A 9 12.31 11.66 -17.46
N TYR A 10 11.43 12.24 -18.27
CA TYR A 10 11.39 11.99 -19.71
C TYR A 10 12.61 12.57 -20.43
N LEU A 11 13.04 13.80 -20.06
CA LEU A 11 14.14 14.50 -20.70
C LEU A 11 15.52 13.98 -20.27
N PHE A 12 15.67 13.56 -19.03
CA PHE A 12 16.96 13.19 -18.44
C PHE A 12 17.08 11.71 -18.07
N GLY A 13 16.02 10.90 -18.29
CA GLY A 13 15.97 9.49 -17.87
C GLY A 13 16.11 9.29 -16.36
N GLN A 14 15.84 10.34 -15.58
CA GLN A 14 16.09 10.35 -14.13
C GLN A 14 14.84 10.00 -13.33
N ARG A 15 14.48 8.75 -13.31
CA ARG A 15 13.44 8.17 -12.43
C ARG A 15 13.58 8.58 -10.95
N ILE A 16 14.81 8.91 -10.53
CA ILE A 16 15.16 9.31 -9.18
C ILE A 16 14.44 10.59 -8.75
N VAL A 17 14.31 11.57 -9.64
CA VAL A 17 13.67 12.86 -9.34
C VAL A 17 12.19 12.70 -8.99
N VAL A 18 11.45 11.92 -9.78
CA VAL A 18 10.02 11.64 -9.52
C VAL A 18 9.85 10.91 -8.18
N LEU A 19 10.73 9.95 -7.88
CA LEU A 19 10.74 9.23 -6.62
C LEU A 19 10.98 10.15 -5.42
N LEU A 20 11.97 11.03 -5.52
CA LEU A 20 12.28 11.99 -4.45
C LEU A 20 11.12 12.96 -4.23
N ILE A 21 10.51 13.48 -5.31
CA ILE A 21 9.33 14.35 -5.22
C ILE A 21 8.17 13.60 -4.54
N LYS A 22 7.90 12.37 -4.94
CA LYS A 22 6.83 11.52 -4.37
C LYS A 22 7.05 11.31 -2.86
N LYS A 23 8.27 10.94 -2.44
CA LYS A 23 8.62 10.75 -1.04
C LYS A 23 8.53 12.05 -0.25
N PHE A 24 9.11 13.13 -0.76
CA PHE A 24 9.09 14.43 -0.12
C PHE A 24 7.65 14.93 0.08
N TRP A 25 6.83 14.84 -0.98
CA TRP A 25 5.44 15.24 -0.93
C TRP A 25 4.64 14.42 0.10
N SER A 26 4.77 13.09 0.08
CA SER A 26 4.09 12.22 1.04
C SER A 26 4.47 12.54 2.49
N ARG A 27 5.76 12.74 2.76
CA ARG A 27 6.25 13.14 4.08
C ARG A 27 5.74 14.51 4.50
N SER A 28 5.73 15.46 3.58
CA SER A 28 5.23 16.82 3.85
C SER A 28 3.75 16.80 4.20
N VAL A 29 2.93 16.04 3.46
CA VAL A 29 1.51 15.90 3.76
C VAL A 29 1.32 15.23 5.12
N MET A 30 2.00 14.12 5.42
CA MET A 30 1.90 13.44 6.71
C MET A 30 2.30 14.36 7.88
N LYS A 31 3.36 15.14 7.71
CA LYS A 31 3.77 16.14 8.69
C LYS A 31 2.73 17.24 8.89
N THR A 32 2.11 17.70 7.79
CA THR A 32 1.07 18.75 7.84
C THR A 32 -0.19 18.27 8.57
N ILE A 33 -0.57 17.00 8.39
CA ILE A 33 -1.72 16.40 9.10
C ILE A 33 -1.34 15.87 10.50
N GLY A 34 -0.11 16.10 10.95
CA GLY A 34 0.35 15.78 12.30
C GLY A 34 0.52 14.30 12.57
N ILE A 35 0.93 13.50 11.57
CA ILE A 35 1.18 12.07 11.73
C ILE A 35 2.68 11.80 11.70
N GLU A 36 3.19 11.27 12.80
CA GLU A 36 4.52 10.69 12.87
C GLU A 36 4.49 9.25 12.34
N TRP A 37 5.59 8.79 11.73
CA TRP A 37 5.70 7.42 11.28
C TRP A 37 6.92 6.74 11.89
N GLU A 38 6.73 5.48 12.24
CA GLU A 38 7.74 4.60 12.80
C GLU A 38 7.87 3.35 11.94
N ILE A 39 9.09 2.89 11.76
CA ILE A 39 9.39 1.70 10.97
C ILE A 39 9.99 0.65 11.89
N VAL A 40 9.40 -0.54 11.88
CA VAL A 40 9.88 -1.71 12.62
C VAL A 40 10.20 -2.82 11.62
N GLY A 41 11.29 -3.54 11.86
CA GLY A 41 11.77 -4.59 10.97
C GLY A 41 12.56 -4.06 9.78
N LEU A 42 13.01 -4.97 8.92
CA LEU A 42 13.88 -4.66 7.79
C LEU A 42 13.12 -4.74 6.46
N LYS A 43 13.20 -3.66 5.71
CA LYS A 43 12.73 -3.66 4.32
C LYS A 43 13.64 -4.54 3.48
N SER A 44 13.04 -5.52 2.81
CA SER A 44 13.72 -6.36 1.84
C SER A 44 13.68 -5.78 0.42
N LYS A 45 14.36 -6.45 -0.52
CA LYS A 45 14.25 -6.21 -1.97
C LYS A 45 13.10 -7.01 -2.60
N ALA A 46 12.00 -7.21 -1.87
CA ALA A 46 10.85 -7.93 -2.38
C ALA A 46 10.26 -7.25 -3.62
N HIS A 47 9.74 -8.05 -4.54
CA HIS A 47 9.07 -7.57 -5.75
C HIS A 47 7.64 -7.13 -5.47
N ILE A 48 7.03 -7.73 -4.46
CA ILE A 48 5.65 -7.48 -4.06
C ILE A 48 5.60 -7.21 -2.56
N PHE A 49 4.80 -6.21 -2.19
CA PHE A 49 4.49 -5.87 -0.81
C PHE A 49 2.97 -5.93 -0.60
N VAL A 50 2.54 -6.40 0.55
CA VAL A 50 1.13 -6.49 0.93
C VAL A 50 0.93 -6.05 2.37
N SER A 51 -0.24 -5.45 2.68
CA SER A 51 -0.58 -5.09 4.06
C SER A 51 -2.09 -5.12 4.30
N ASN A 52 -2.48 -4.98 5.57
CA ASN A 52 -3.82 -4.55 5.93
C ASN A 52 -4.09 -3.13 5.43
N HIS A 53 -5.37 -2.73 5.38
CA HIS A 53 -5.80 -1.42 4.86
C HIS A 53 -6.77 -0.74 5.84
N ILE A 54 -6.41 0.47 6.27
CA ILE A 54 -7.14 1.23 7.28
C ILE A 54 -7.62 2.57 6.72
N SER A 55 -6.75 3.24 5.95
CA SER A 55 -6.98 4.62 5.54
C SER A 55 -6.34 4.94 4.18
N TRP A 56 -6.82 5.99 3.53
CA TRP A 56 -6.12 6.60 2.39
C TRP A 56 -4.70 7.09 2.78
N ILE A 57 -4.47 7.36 4.07
CA ILE A 57 -3.17 7.77 4.61
C ILE A 57 -2.13 6.63 4.48
N ASP A 58 -2.55 5.37 4.42
CA ASP A 58 -1.66 4.22 4.21
C ASP A 58 -0.80 4.41 2.96
N ILE A 59 -1.42 4.96 1.89
CA ILE A 59 -0.73 5.24 0.62
C ILE A 59 0.40 6.26 0.83
N LEU A 60 0.14 7.30 1.63
CA LEU A 60 1.14 8.32 1.95
C LEU A 60 2.27 7.74 2.81
N ALA A 61 1.91 6.99 3.85
CA ALA A 61 2.87 6.34 4.74
C ALA A 61 3.81 5.42 3.96
N ILE A 62 3.25 4.57 3.10
CA ILE A 62 4.02 3.66 2.25
C ILE A 62 4.88 4.42 1.25
N ASN A 63 4.33 5.41 0.54
CA ASN A 63 5.08 6.22 -0.42
C ASN A 63 6.22 7.03 0.21
N SER A 64 6.13 7.34 1.52
CA SER A 64 7.19 8.05 2.23
C SER A 64 8.47 7.22 2.37
N ILE A 65 8.36 5.88 2.27
CA ILE A 65 9.46 4.95 2.55
C ILE A 65 9.76 3.97 1.40
N LEU A 66 8.75 3.60 0.59
CA LEU A 66 8.87 2.64 -0.50
C LEU A 66 8.73 3.31 -1.87
N ASP A 67 9.43 2.76 -2.87
CA ASP A 67 9.17 3.03 -4.28
C ASP A 67 8.34 1.88 -4.85
N VAL A 68 7.04 2.05 -4.82
CA VAL A 68 6.09 1.02 -5.26
C VAL A 68 5.04 1.59 -6.20
N VAL A 69 4.47 0.71 -7.02
CA VAL A 69 3.28 0.94 -7.81
C VAL A 69 2.11 0.25 -7.12
N PHE A 70 1.08 1.01 -6.79
CA PHE A 70 -0.11 0.44 -6.15
C PHE A 70 -1.00 -0.26 -7.16
N ILE A 71 -1.65 -1.33 -6.71
CA ILE A 71 -2.78 -1.92 -7.41
C ILE A 71 -4.06 -1.51 -6.67
N ALA A 72 -4.98 -0.86 -7.37
CA ALA A 72 -6.26 -0.43 -6.83
C ALA A 72 -7.42 -0.82 -7.75
N LYS A 73 -8.65 -0.79 -7.21
CA LYS A 73 -9.86 -0.98 -8.01
C LYS A 73 -10.06 0.22 -8.94
N LYS A 74 -10.61 -0.03 -10.13
CA LYS A 74 -10.89 1.02 -11.13
C LYS A 74 -11.80 2.12 -10.60
N GLU A 75 -12.75 1.79 -9.73
CA GLU A 75 -13.69 2.73 -9.13
C GLU A 75 -12.98 3.83 -8.33
N VAL A 76 -11.85 3.52 -7.70
CA VAL A 76 -11.03 4.49 -6.94
C VAL A 76 -10.53 5.62 -7.82
N ARG A 77 -10.35 5.39 -9.12
CA ARG A 77 -9.94 6.42 -10.09
C ARG A 77 -10.92 7.59 -10.16
N TYR A 78 -12.20 7.31 -9.92
CA TYR A 78 -13.28 8.31 -10.02
C TYR A 78 -13.59 9.00 -8.69
N TRP A 79 -12.95 8.60 -7.60
CA TRP A 79 -13.13 9.26 -6.31
C TRP A 79 -12.43 10.62 -6.32
N THR A 80 -13.21 11.68 -6.09
CA THR A 80 -12.71 13.06 -6.07
C THR A 80 -11.55 13.21 -5.09
N GLY A 81 -10.40 13.68 -5.58
CA GLY A 81 -9.18 13.85 -4.79
C GLY A 81 -8.30 12.60 -4.73
N LEU A 82 -8.84 11.42 -4.37
CA LEU A 82 -8.07 10.16 -4.33
C LEU A 82 -7.68 9.66 -5.72
N GLY A 83 -8.56 9.82 -6.72
CA GLY A 83 -8.25 9.42 -8.09
C GLY A 83 -7.04 10.16 -8.65
N VAL A 84 -6.90 11.45 -8.33
CA VAL A 84 -5.72 12.26 -8.71
C VAL A 84 -4.47 11.75 -7.98
N LEU A 85 -4.56 11.50 -6.66
CA LEU A 85 -3.45 10.96 -5.87
C LEU A 85 -3.01 9.58 -6.36
N ALA A 86 -3.96 8.72 -6.69
CA ALA A 86 -3.70 7.39 -7.22
C ALA A 86 -3.05 7.46 -8.62
N ALA A 87 -3.50 8.35 -9.49
CA ALA A 87 -2.91 8.58 -10.80
C ALA A 87 -1.47 9.11 -10.69
N LEU A 88 -1.24 10.08 -9.80
CA LEU A 88 0.09 10.61 -9.50
C LEU A 88 1.02 9.54 -8.89
N GLY A 89 0.48 8.58 -8.14
CA GLY A 89 1.20 7.43 -7.58
C GLY A 89 1.53 6.33 -8.59
N GLN A 90 1.23 6.51 -9.88
CA GLN A 90 1.37 5.47 -10.92
C GLN A 90 0.57 4.20 -10.61
N THR A 91 -0.62 4.35 -10.02
CA THR A 91 -1.47 3.22 -9.63
C THR A 91 -1.97 2.45 -10.85
N ILE A 92 -1.86 1.14 -10.82
CA ILE A 92 -2.49 0.23 -11.77
C ILE A 92 -3.93 0.00 -11.32
N PHE A 93 -4.89 0.44 -12.14
CA PHE A 93 -6.29 0.23 -11.84
C PHE A 93 -6.77 -1.09 -12.46
N ILE A 94 -7.32 -1.98 -11.63
CA ILE A 94 -7.86 -3.27 -12.05
C ILE A 94 -9.37 -3.33 -11.93
N GLU A 95 -10.02 -3.96 -12.89
CA GLU A 95 -11.45 -4.34 -12.83
C GLU A 95 -11.59 -5.75 -12.26
N ARG A 96 -12.57 -5.95 -11.38
CA ARG A 96 -12.83 -7.27 -10.78
C ARG A 96 -13.48 -8.26 -11.75
N LYS A 97 -14.20 -7.79 -12.76
CA LYS A 97 -14.88 -8.64 -13.76
C LYS A 97 -13.97 -8.86 -14.97
N SER A 98 -13.61 -10.05 -15.19
CA SER A 98 -12.41 -10.60 -15.76
C SER A 98 -12.25 -10.65 -17.28
N LEU A 99 -12.94 -9.90 -18.08
CA LEU A 99 -12.61 -9.83 -19.51
C LEU A 99 -11.24 -9.17 -19.78
N ASN A 100 -10.75 -8.39 -18.80
CA ASN A 100 -9.48 -7.66 -18.88
C ASN A 100 -8.38 -8.22 -17.95
N ALA A 101 -8.56 -9.41 -17.38
CA ALA A 101 -7.57 -9.97 -16.42
C ALA A 101 -6.17 -10.08 -17.04
N LEU A 102 -6.08 -10.48 -18.31
CA LEU A 102 -4.81 -10.58 -19.03
C LEU A 102 -4.12 -9.24 -19.24
N SER A 103 -4.88 -8.17 -19.52
CA SER A 103 -4.30 -6.83 -19.68
C SER A 103 -3.78 -6.28 -18.36
N HIS A 104 -4.48 -6.54 -17.26
CA HIS A 104 -4.04 -6.15 -15.92
C HIS A 104 -2.76 -6.91 -15.51
N MET A 105 -2.71 -8.21 -15.77
CA MET A 105 -1.50 -9.02 -15.54
C MET A 105 -0.30 -8.48 -16.33
N ARG A 106 -0.49 -8.16 -17.62
CA ARG A 106 0.55 -7.56 -18.45
C ARG A 106 1.06 -6.23 -17.90
N ALA A 107 0.17 -5.34 -17.46
CA ALA A 107 0.55 -4.06 -16.86
C ALA A 107 1.40 -4.24 -15.60
N VAL A 108 1.06 -5.21 -14.75
CA VAL A 108 1.85 -5.56 -13.57
C VAL A 108 3.21 -6.14 -13.97
N GLU A 109 3.23 -7.07 -14.93
CA GLU A 109 4.46 -7.66 -15.44
C GLU A 109 5.41 -6.64 -16.05
N GLU A 110 4.89 -5.66 -16.80
CA GLU A 110 5.70 -4.57 -17.34
C GLU A 110 6.33 -3.71 -16.24
N CYS A 111 5.59 -3.44 -15.16
CA CYS A 111 6.13 -2.73 -14.00
C CYS A 111 7.27 -3.51 -13.35
N LEU A 112 7.09 -4.82 -13.17
CA LEU A 112 8.09 -5.69 -12.59
C LEU A 112 9.34 -5.85 -13.49
N LYS A 113 9.15 -5.95 -14.81
CA LYS A 113 10.25 -5.96 -15.80
C LYS A 113 11.06 -4.65 -15.76
N LYS A 114 10.41 -3.53 -15.50
CA LYS A 114 11.06 -2.22 -15.29
C LYS A 114 11.71 -2.07 -13.91
N GLY A 115 11.80 -3.16 -13.12
CA GLY A 115 12.41 -3.17 -11.79
C GLY A 115 11.61 -2.40 -10.73
N LYS A 116 10.29 -2.18 -10.94
CA LYS A 116 9.41 -1.57 -9.95
C LYS A 116 8.85 -2.65 -9.03
N SER A 117 8.67 -2.31 -7.76
CA SER A 117 7.94 -3.16 -6.83
C SER A 117 6.44 -2.82 -6.86
N ILE A 118 5.62 -3.80 -6.59
CA ILE A 118 4.16 -3.69 -6.56
C ILE A 118 3.68 -3.68 -5.12
N PHE A 119 2.66 -2.90 -4.84
CA PHE A 119 1.98 -2.88 -3.54
C PHE A 119 0.47 -3.04 -3.70
N PHE A 120 -0.14 -3.90 -2.91
CA PHE A 120 -1.59 -3.99 -2.85
C PHE A 120 -2.12 -4.35 -1.46
N PHE A 121 -3.40 -4.04 -1.23
CA PHE A 121 -4.13 -4.34 -0.02
C PHE A 121 -5.06 -5.53 -0.25
N PRO A 122 -4.67 -6.76 0.15
CA PRO A 122 -5.41 -7.96 -0.24
C PRO A 122 -6.74 -8.14 0.50
N GLU A 123 -7.05 -7.33 1.50
CA GLU A 123 -8.38 -7.26 2.10
C GLU A 123 -9.44 -6.79 1.07
N GLY A 124 -9.00 -5.97 0.09
CA GLY A 124 -9.85 -5.45 -0.98
C GLY A 124 -10.84 -4.38 -0.51
N THR A 125 -10.75 -3.94 0.71
CA THR A 125 -11.46 -2.80 1.33
C THR A 125 -10.68 -2.36 2.54
N SER A 126 -10.87 -1.12 3.00
CA SER A 126 -10.36 -0.66 4.29
C SER A 126 -11.21 -1.19 5.45
N THR A 127 -10.64 -1.16 6.66
CA THR A 127 -11.27 -1.52 7.94
C THR A 127 -11.04 -0.41 8.96
N ASP A 128 -11.57 -0.57 10.17
CA ASP A 128 -11.28 0.33 11.29
C ASP A 128 -9.90 0.10 11.92
N GLY A 129 -9.20 -0.94 11.50
CA GLY A 129 -7.88 -1.32 12.00
C GLY A 129 -7.90 -2.20 13.25
N SER A 130 -9.07 -2.46 13.84
CA SER A 130 -9.20 -3.35 14.99
C SER A 130 -9.08 -4.83 14.59
N ILE A 131 -9.48 -5.15 13.38
CA ILE A 131 -9.42 -6.49 12.80
C ILE A 131 -8.81 -6.44 11.40
N ILE A 132 -8.21 -7.54 10.97
CA ILE A 132 -7.75 -7.74 9.61
C ILE A 132 -8.67 -8.75 8.92
N LYS A 133 -9.29 -8.34 7.82
CA LYS A 133 -10.11 -9.25 6.99
C LYS A 133 -9.22 -10.25 6.28
N GLN A 134 -9.78 -11.42 6.02
CA GLN A 134 -9.06 -12.47 5.31
C GLN A 134 -8.60 -11.97 3.93
N PHE A 135 -7.36 -12.24 3.60
CA PHE A 135 -6.75 -11.85 2.34
C PHE A 135 -7.33 -12.61 1.15
N LYS A 136 -7.68 -11.89 0.10
CA LYS A 136 -8.24 -12.45 -1.15
C LYS A 136 -7.13 -13.08 -1.96
N SER A 137 -7.11 -14.41 -2.02
CA SER A 137 -6.07 -15.17 -2.73
C SER A 137 -6.02 -14.86 -4.24
N SER A 138 -7.12 -14.38 -4.84
CA SER A 138 -7.16 -13.99 -6.25
C SER A 138 -6.20 -12.83 -6.59
N LEU A 139 -5.88 -11.97 -5.62
CA LEU A 139 -4.93 -10.86 -5.83
C LEU A 139 -3.48 -11.34 -5.87
N PHE A 140 -3.22 -12.54 -5.34
CA PHE A 140 -1.90 -13.18 -5.36
C PHE A 140 -1.62 -13.94 -6.66
N GLU A 141 -2.57 -13.99 -7.62
CA GLU A 141 -2.35 -14.57 -8.95
C GLU A 141 -1.14 -13.94 -9.64
N VAL A 142 -0.92 -12.65 -9.42
CA VAL A 142 0.22 -11.89 -9.94
C VAL A 142 1.58 -12.49 -9.53
N CYS A 143 1.64 -13.19 -8.39
CA CYS A 143 2.87 -13.83 -7.90
C CYS A 143 3.24 -15.07 -8.71
N TYR A 144 2.30 -15.63 -9.46
CA TYR A 144 2.46 -16.86 -10.24
C TYR A 144 2.43 -16.61 -11.77
N GLY A 145 2.52 -15.34 -12.18
CA GLY A 145 2.64 -14.95 -13.59
C GLY A 145 3.99 -15.34 -14.21
N GLU A 146 4.06 -15.30 -15.56
CA GLU A 146 5.26 -15.68 -16.34
C GLU A 146 6.53 -14.96 -15.88
N THR A 147 6.42 -13.70 -15.45
CA THR A 147 7.56 -12.89 -14.99
C THR A 147 8.29 -13.51 -13.81
N PHE A 148 7.61 -14.32 -12.99
CA PHE A 148 8.19 -14.93 -11.80
C PHE A 148 8.54 -16.41 -11.98
N LYS A 149 8.10 -17.07 -13.06
CA LYS A 149 8.39 -18.48 -13.31
C LYS A 149 9.89 -18.78 -13.36
N GLU A 150 10.67 -17.84 -13.89
CA GLU A 150 12.13 -17.97 -14.03
C GLU A 150 12.92 -17.35 -12.86
N LYS A 151 12.25 -16.64 -11.93
CA LYS A 151 12.91 -15.98 -10.80
C LYS A 151 12.90 -16.85 -9.56
N ILE A 152 14.04 -17.48 -9.30
CA ILE A 152 14.24 -18.40 -8.18
C ILE A 152 13.99 -17.74 -6.80
N LEU A 153 14.21 -16.42 -6.68
CA LEU A 153 14.11 -15.66 -5.43
C LEU A 153 12.99 -14.62 -5.42
N ALA A 154 11.90 -14.88 -6.14
CA ALA A 154 10.76 -13.97 -6.11
C ALA A 154 10.00 -14.09 -4.79
N SER A 155 9.76 -12.94 -4.13
CA SER A 155 9.17 -12.91 -2.79
C SER A 155 8.14 -11.80 -2.63
N VAL A 156 7.23 -12.05 -1.68
CA VAL A 156 6.29 -11.08 -1.12
C VAL A 156 6.78 -10.69 0.27
N GLN A 157 6.79 -9.41 0.58
CA GLN A 157 7.02 -8.94 1.95
C GLN A 157 5.73 -8.41 2.55
N PRO A 158 5.19 -9.08 3.59
CA PRO A 158 4.03 -8.57 4.33
C PRO A 158 4.42 -7.39 5.21
N LEU A 159 3.49 -6.42 5.35
CA LEU A 159 3.58 -5.31 6.27
C LEU A 159 2.33 -5.25 7.15
N THR A 160 2.49 -4.90 8.42
CA THR A 160 1.37 -4.51 9.28
C THR A 160 1.37 -3.00 9.45
N ILE A 161 0.21 -2.37 9.22
CA ILE A 161 -0.03 -0.95 9.45
C ILE A 161 -0.85 -0.80 10.71
N ILE A 162 -0.35 -0.01 11.66
CA ILE A 162 -0.99 0.24 12.95
C ILE A 162 -1.03 1.74 13.19
N TYR A 163 -2.21 2.27 13.54
CA TYR A 163 -2.36 3.67 13.91
C TYR A 163 -2.53 3.83 15.41
N LYS A 164 -1.79 4.80 15.97
CA LYS A 164 -2.10 5.35 17.28
C LYS A 164 -2.92 6.61 17.10
N SER A 165 -4.17 6.55 17.58
CA SER A 165 -5.07 7.71 17.55
C SER A 165 -4.54 8.84 18.46
N PRO A 166 -4.70 10.11 18.06
CA PRO A 166 -4.47 11.23 18.94
C PRO A 166 -5.60 11.42 19.97
N ILE A 167 -6.66 10.62 19.86
CA ILE A 167 -7.86 10.66 20.72
C ILE A 167 -8.00 9.35 21.44
N GLN A 168 -7.94 9.37 22.77
CA GLN A 168 -7.95 8.17 23.61
C GLN A 168 -9.18 7.27 23.41
N ASN A 169 -10.35 7.86 23.17
CA ASN A 169 -11.62 7.14 23.03
C ASN A 169 -12.05 6.94 21.57
N ASP A 170 -11.18 7.19 20.59
CA ASP A 170 -11.44 6.97 19.17
C ASP A 170 -10.23 6.29 18.51
N PRO A 171 -10.02 4.99 18.73
CA PRO A 171 -8.89 4.26 18.15
C PRO A 171 -8.93 4.25 16.62
N GLY A 172 -10.13 4.31 16.04
CA GLY A 172 -10.36 4.37 14.59
C GLY A 172 -10.32 5.78 13.98
N PHE A 173 -9.77 6.79 14.68
CA PHE A 173 -9.76 8.18 14.22
C PHE A 173 -9.26 8.37 12.79
N TYR A 174 -8.22 7.65 12.40
CA TYR A 174 -7.63 7.72 11.06
C TYR A 174 -8.29 6.80 10.04
N SER A 175 -9.16 5.89 10.46
CA SER A 175 -9.78 4.93 9.57
C SER A 175 -10.72 5.61 8.56
N PHE A 176 -10.77 5.03 7.36
CA PHE A 176 -11.68 5.43 6.30
C PHE A 176 -12.28 4.16 5.70
N TRP A 177 -13.38 3.69 6.28
CA TRP A 177 -13.95 2.38 5.94
C TRP A 177 -15.47 2.35 5.81
N ARG A 178 -16.18 3.34 6.35
CA ARG A 178 -17.64 3.41 6.26
C ARG A 178 -18.06 3.89 4.89
N GLU A 179 -19.10 3.27 4.31
CA GLU A 179 -19.62 3.67 3.01
C GLU A 179 -20.23 5.09 3.01
N GLU A 180 -20.66 5.55 4.17
CA GLU A 180 -21.25 6.88 4.41
C GLU A 180 -20.20 8.00 4.50
N ASP A 181 -18.96 7.65 4.81
CA ASP A 181 -17.87 8.63 4.96
C ASP A 181 -17.41 9.12 3.58
N THR A 182 -17.53 10.41 3.33
CA THR A 182 -16.85 11.01 2.20
C THR A 182 -15.37 11.24 2.54
N ILE A 183 -14.49 11.06 1.54
CA ILE A 183 -13.06 11.34 1.75
C ILE A 183 -12.82 12.77 2.21
N PHE A 184 -13.65 13.73 1.74
CA PHE A 184 -13.52 15.13 2.08
C PHE A 184 -13.82 15.38 3.56
N GLU A 185 -14.85 14.75 4.12
CA GLU A 185 -15.16 14.83 5.54
C GLU A 185 -14.09 14.19 6.41
N ASN A 186 -13.56 13.05 5.98
CA ASN A 186 -12.45 12.37 6.67
C ASN A 186 -11.19 13.25 6.68
N ILE A 187 -10.81 13.83 5.53
CA ILE A 187 -9.70 14.80 5.44
C ILE A 187 -9.94 15.98 6.37
N LYS A 188 -11.15 16.58 6.34
CA LYS A 188 -11.51 17.73 7.18
C LYS A 188 -11.45 17.38 8.67
N LYS A 189 -11.93 16.18 9.04
CA LYS A 189 -11.85 15.65 10.41
C LYS A 189 -10.38 15.57 10.87
N ILE A 190 -9.50 15.05 10.05
CA ILE A 190 -8.07 14.85 10.37
C ILE A 190 -7.34 16.19 10.48
N ILE A 191 -7.53 17.10 9.51
CA ILE A 191 -6.84 18.40 9.49
C ILE A 191 -7.26 19.29 10.67
N LYS A 192 -8.53 19.21 11.11
CA LYS A 192 -9.03 20.01 12.25
C LYS A 192 -8.38 19.63 13.59
N LYS A 193 -7.73 18.47 13.69
CA LYS A 193 -7.08 18.01 14.92
C LYS A 193 -5.60 18.35 14.90
N VAL A 194 -5.20 19.19 15.84
CA VAL A 194 -3.80 19.64 16.00
C VAL A 194 -2.94 18.63 16.76
N ARG A 195 -3.53 17.57 17.32
CA ARG A 195 -2.81 16.55 18.09
C ARG A 195 -2.17 15.53 17.16
N HIS A 196 -0.92 15.21 17.47
CA HIS A 196 -0.13 14.23 16.71
C HIS A 196 -0.59 12.80 16.99
N GLY A 197 -0.85 12.06 15.92
CA GLY A 197 -0.97 10.61 15.96
C GLY A 197 0.29 9.97 15.40
N ARG A 198 0.30 8.65 15.40
CA ARG A 198 1.43 7.87 14.89
C ARG A 198 0.95 6.75 14.00
N VAL A 199 1.70 6.46 12.95
CA VAL A 199 1.56 5.23 12.17
C VAL A 199 2.83 4.41 12.30
N ARG A 200 2.68 3.13 12.65
CA ARG A 200 3.75 2.16 12.69
C ARG A 200 3.63 1.22 11.51
N LEU A 201 4.73 1.04 10.79
CA LEU A 201 4.87 0.18 9.63
C LEU A 201 5.81 -0.97 10.01
N VAL A 202 5.25 -2.16 10.24
CA VAL A 202 6.00 -3.34 10.67
C VAL A 202 6.29 -4.21 9.45
N PHE A 203 7.55 -4.30 9.05
CA PHE A 203 8.01 -5.17 7.98
C PHE A 203 8.26 -6.57 8.53
N HIS A 204 7.53 -7.56 8.00
CA HIS A 204 7.76 -8.96 8.32
C HIS A 204 8.81 -9.58 7.39
N ASN A 205 9.27 -10.77 7.72
CA ASN A 205 10.18 -11.51 6.85
C ASN A 205 9.54 -11.77 5.48
N PRO A 206 10.30 -11.62 4.38
CA PRO A 206 9.82 -11.96 3.05
C PRO A 206 9.45 -13.45 2.97
N ILE A 207 8.40 -13.73 2.20
CA ILE A 207 7.92 -15.08 1.92
C ILE A 207 8.19 -15.36 0.44
N GLU A 208 8.98 -16.38 0.15
CA GLU A 208 9.28 -16.79 -1.21
C GLU A 208 8.07 -17.50 -1.85
N PHE A 209 7.79 -17.22 -3.12
CA PHE A 209 6.62 -17.77 -3.80
C PHE A 209 6.68 -19.29 -3.93
N ASN A 210 7.87 -19.84 -4.20
CA ASN A 210 8.12 -21.27 -4.39
C ASN A 210 7.92 -22.10 -3.12
N THR A 211 8.02 -21.48 -1.94
CA THR A 211 7.84 -22.19 -0.66
C THR A 211 6.37 -22.43 -0.31
N CYS A 212 5.44 -21.72 -0.97
CA CYS A 212 4.02 -21.76 -0.63
C CYS A 212 3.17 -22.67 -1.55
N GLY A 213 3.74 -23.19 -2.63
CA GLY A 213 3.06 -24.09 -3.56
C GLY A 213 1.99 -23.42 -4.43
N ASP A 214 1.04 -22.68 -3.83
CA ASP A 214 -0.02 -21.97 -4.55
C ASP A 214 -0.39 -20.60 -3.93
N ARG A 215 -1.21 -19.85 -4.66
CA ARG A 215 -1.68 -18.52 -4.24
C ARG A 215 -2.52 -18.51 -2.95
N LYS A 216 -3.19 -19.61 -2.61
CA LYS A 216 -4.02 -19.68 -1.39
C LYS A 216 -3.13 -19.81 -0.17
N HIS A 217 -2.12 -20.66 -0.24
CA HIS A 217 -1.14 -20.83 0.84
C HIS A 217 -0.31 -19.54 1.04
N LEU A 218 0.15 -18.91 -0.05
CA LEU A 218 0.87 -17.64 0.02
C LEU A 218 0.01 -16.52 0.64
N SER A 219 -1.25 -16.39 0.19
CA SER A 219 -2.21 -15.44 0.74
C SER A 219 -2.44 -15.64 2.24
N TYR A 220 -2.59 -16.89 2.66
CA TYR A 220 -2.78 -17.24 4.06
C TYR A 220 -1.54 -16.97 4.91
N ALA A 221 -0.35 -17.29 4.40
CA ALA A 221 0.92 -16.99 5.08
C ALA A 221 1.11 -15.48 5.28
N CYS A 222 0.84 -14.68 4.25
CA CYS A 222 0.87 -13.22 4.35
C CYS A 222 -0.16 -12.70 5.36
N TYR A 223 -1.40 -13.19 5.31
CA TYR A 223 -2.45 -12.83 6.26
C TYR A 223 -2.03 -13.12 7.70
N LYS A 224 -1.47 -14.32 7.96
CA LYS A 224 -1.01 -14.73 9.28
C LYS A 224 0.12 -13.82 9.79
N ALA A 225 1.08 -13.48 8.94
CA ALA A 225 2.18 -12.57 9.28
C ALA A 225 1.63 -11.19 9.69
N VAL A 226 0.75 -10.61 8.87
CA VAL A 226 0.16 -9.28 9.14
C VAL A 226 -0.70 -9.31 10.40
N LYS A 227 -1.51 -10.35 10.59
CA LYS A 227 -2.34 -10.51 11.80
C LYS A 227 -1.49 -10.63 13.08
N ASN A 228 -0.42 -11.41 13.03
CA ASN A 228 0.50 -11.53 14.16
C ASN A 228 1.17 -10.19 14.50
N GLY A 229 1.51 -9.39 13.48
CA GLY A 229 2.05 -8.05 13.68
C GLY A 229 1.08 -7.10 14.39
N LEU A 230 -0.24 -7.25 14.18
CA LEU A 230 -1.24 -6.43 14.85
C LEU A 230 -1.38 -6.77 16.35
N VAL A 231 -1.30 -8.06 16.69
CA VAL A 231 -1.53 -8.55 18.07
C VAL A 231 -0.25 -8.68 18.90
N SER A 232 0.92 -8.49 18.30
CA SER A 232 2.19 -8.58 19.01
C SER A 232 2.32 -7.46 20.04
N PRO A 233 2.64 -7.78 21.32
CA PRO A 233 2.86 -6.78 22.36
C PRO A 233 3.97 -5.78 22.01
N GLU A 234 4.99 -6.21 21.27
CA GLU A 234 6.10 -5.36 20.80
C GLU A 234 5.64 -4.27 19.83
N ASN A 235 4.49 -4.47 19.18
CA ASN A 235 3.90 -3.54 18.22
C ASN A 235 2.76 -2.70 18.81
N SER A 236 2.38 -2.93 20.07
CA SER A 236 1.45 -2.05 20.80
C SER A 236 2.11 -0.68 21.06
N PHE A 237 1.30 0.38 21.03
CA PHE A 237 1.77 1.74 21.34
C PHE A 237 1.68 2.04 22.82
#